data_dffe2e59b40250a0df762317f23fdb8c
#
_entry.id   dffe2e59b40250a0df762317f23fdb8c
#
_cell.length_a   1.000
_cell.length_b   1.000
_cell.length_c   1.000
_cell.angle_alpha   90.00
_cell.angle_beta   90.00
_cell.angle_gamma   90.00
#
_symmetry.space_group_name_H-M   'P 1'
#
loop_
_entity.id
_entity.type
_entity.pdbx_description
1 polymer ?
#
loop_
_entity_poly.entity_id
_entity_poly.type
_entity_poly.pdbx_seq_one_letter_code
_entity_poly.pdbx_strand_id
1 'polypeptide(L)'
;MAPGAWYFLRVLWEEDGITQRDLARRVGMMEPTAVIALRGIEAEGWIHRIRSETDRRKVHIFLTPAGRALREALVPEAHAVNALATSGLSTDEARMLRALLRRARANFPTGD
;
A
#
# COMPACT_ATOMS: atom_id res chain seq x y z
N MET A 1 6.39 -5.01 -9.86
CA MET A 1 5.18 -4.69 -9.08
C MET A 1 4.59 -3.40 -9.61
N ALA A 2 3.27 -3.40 -9.85
CA ALA A 2 2.59 -2.19 -10.29
C ALA A 2 2.67 -1.09 -9.22
N PRO A 3 2.82 0.18 -9.60
CA PRO A 3 2.98 1.26 -8.62
C PRO A 3 1.87 1.35 -7.58
N GLY A 4 0.63 1.05 -7.95
CA GLY A 4 -0.50 1.09 -7.03
C GLY A 4 -0.53 -0.03 -6.00
N ALA A 5 0.19 -1.11 -6.24
CA ALA A 5 0.18 -2.28 -5.36
C ALA A 5 0.73 -1.96 -3.96
N TRP A 6 1.69 -1.03 -3.88
CA TRP A 6 2.30 -0.62 -2.61
C TRP A 6 1.27 -0.16 -1.58
N TYR A 7 0.30 0.64 -2.01
CA TYR A 7 -0.71 1.19 -1.10
C TYR A 7 -1.60 0.10 -0.51
N PHE A 8 -2.00 -0.86 -1.31
CA PHE A 8 -2.81 -1.99 -0.85
C PHE A 8 -2.02 -2.89 0.08
N LEU A 9 -0.80 -3.24 -0.29
CA LEU A 9 0.06 -4.10 0.51
C LEU A 9 0.38 -3.47 1.86
N ARG A 10 0.64 -2.16 1.89
CA ARG A 10 0.95 -1.45 3.13
C ARG A 10 -0.17 -1.55 4.15
N VAL A 11 -1.40 -1.40 3.71
CA VAL A 11 -2.56 -1.53 4.59
C VAL A 11 -2.70 -2.97 5.09
N LEU A 12 -2.52 -3.96 4.21
CA LEU A 12 -2.64 -5.37 4.58
C LEU A 12 -1.54 -5.82 5.53
N TRP A 13 -0.35 -5.27 5.43
CA TRP A 13 0.73 -5.59 6.39
C TRP A 13 0.38 -5.14 7.81
N GLU A 14 -0.41 -4.10 7.95
CA GLU A 14 -0.90 -3.63 9.26
C GLU A 14 -2.13 -4.39 9.71
N GLU A 15 -3.05 -4.70 8.79
CA GLU A 15 -4.31 -5.36 9.11
C GLU A 15 -4.71 -6.28 7.96
N ASP A 16 -4.27 -7.53 8.05
CA ASP A 16 -4.59 -8.56 7.06
C ASP A 16 -6.05 -9.02 7.18
N GLY A 17 -6.61 -9.49 6.09
CA GLY A 17 -7.94 -10.08 6.11
C GLY A 17 -9.12 -9.12 6.14
N ILE A 18 -8.90 -7.84 5.91
CA ILE A 18 -10.00 -6.87 5.82
C ILE A 18 -10.80 -7.08 4.55
N THR A 19 -12.03 -6.54 4.52
CA THR A 19 -12.86 -6.65 3.33
C THR A 19 -12.31 -5.80 2.19
N GLN A 20 -12.61 -6.22 0.97
CA GLN A 20 -12.26 -5.49 -0.24
C GLN A 20 -12.79 -4.05 -0.19
N ARG A 21 -14.01 -3.88 0.30
CA ARG A 21 -14.64 -2.57 0.44
C ARG A 21 -13.87 -1.67 1.42
N ASP A 22 -13.49 -2.22 2.58
CA ASP A 22 -12.71 -1.47 3.57
C ASP A 22 -11.34 -1.11 3.04
N LEU A 23 -10.69 -2.05 2.35
CA LEU A 23 -9.38 -1.82 1.77
C LEU A 23 -9.45 -0.71 0.72
N ALA A 24 -10.44 -0.74 -0.17
CA ALA A 24 -10.63 0.30 -1.16
C ALA A 24 -10.80 1.67 -0.50
N ARG A 25 -11.62 1.73 0.56
CA ARG A 25 -11.85 2.97 1.30
C ARG A 25 -10.59 3.52 1.92
N ARG A 26 -9.76 2.66 2.54
CA ARG A 26 -8.51 3.07 3.19
C ARG A 26 -7.47 3.57 2.17
N VAL A 27 -7.46 2.99 0.98
CA VAL A 27 -6.57 3.42 -0.10
C VAL A 27 -7.10 4.66 -0.81
N GLY A 28 -8.38 4.99 -0.62
CA GLY A 28 -9.00 6.16 -1.24
C GLY A 28 -9.45 5.91 -2.67
N MET A 29 -9.85 4.67 -2.97
CA MET A 29 -10.35 4.30 -4.30
C MET A 29 -11.81 3.87 -4.24
N MET A 30 -12.52 4.08 -5.35
CA MET A 30 -13.81 3.44 -5.57
C MET A 30 -13.62 1.93 -5.68
N GLU A 31 -14.55 1.16 -5.12
CA GLU A 31 -14.41 -0.30 -5.10
C GLU A 31 -14.21 -0.94 -6.47
N PRO A 32 -14.94 -0.56 -7.54
CA PRO A 32 -14.71 -1.12 -8.87
C PRO A 32 -13.27 -0.93 -9.38
N THR A 33 -12.68 0.23 -9.10
CA THR A 33 -11.29 0.51 -9.48
C THR A 33 -10.32 -0.33 -8.66
N ALA A 34 -10.59 -0.45 -7.35
CA ALA A 34 -9.76 -1.26 -6.47
C ALA A 34 -9.77 -2.74 -6.87
N VAL A 35 -10.91 -3.26 -7.32
CA VAL A 35 -11.02 -4.65 -7.78
C VAL A 35 -10.06 -4.94 -8.93
N ILE A 36 -9.94 -4.02 -9.88
CA ILE A 36 -9.04 -4.18 -11.02
C ILE A 36 -7.59 -4.26 -10.53
N ALA A 37 -7.20 -3.36 -9.65
CA ALA A 37 -5.86 -3.36 -9.07
C ALA A 37 -5.59 -4.64 -8.26
N LEU A 38 -6.55 -5.06 -7.44
CA LEU A 38 -6.41 -6.25 -6.61
C LEU A 38 -6.30 -7.53 -7.42
N ARG A 39 -7.00 -7.62 -8.55
CA ARG A 39 -6.85 -8.76 -9.47
C ARG A 39 -5.42 -8.86 -10.00
N GLY A 40 -4.80 -7.73 -10.32
CA GLY A 40 -3.40 -7.70 -10.75
C GLY A 40 -2.45 -8.16 -9.65
N ILE A 41 -2.67 -7.69 -8.42
CA ILE A 41 -1.86 -8.07 -7.27
C ILE A 41 -2.02 -9.56 -6.95
N GLU A 42 -3.24 -10.08 -7.06
CA GLU A 42 -3.52 -11.50 -6.89
C GLU A 42 -2.81 -12.33 -7.97
N ALA A 43 -2.83 -11.88 -9.21
CA ALA A 43 -2.15 -12.56 -10.30
C ALA A 43 -0.63 -12.63 -10.10
N GLU A 44 -0.05 -11.64 -9.43
CA GLU A 44 1.37 -11.65 -9.07
C GLU A 44 1.68 -12.57 -7.88
N GLY A 45 0.65 -13.09 -7.21
CA GLY A 45 0.82 -14.03 -6.10
C GLY A 45 1.01 -13.39 -4.73
N TRP A 46 0.71 -12.10 -4.58
CA TRP A 46 0.89 -11.39 -3.32
C TRP A 46 -0.30 -11.47 -2.38
N ILE A 47 -1.50 -11.68 -2.92
CA ILE A 47 -2.74 -11.73 -2.13
C ILE A 47 -3.65 -12.86 -2.61
N HIS A 48 -4.62 -13.24 -1.74
CA HIS A 48 -5.78 -14.05 -2.07
C HIS A 48 -7.05 -13.24 -1.82
N ARG A 49 -8.00 -13.38 -2.72
CA ARG A 49 -9.35 -12.83 -2.57
C ARG A 49 -10.29 -13.96 -2.22
N ILE A 50 -10.86 -13.92 -1.02
CA ILE A 50 -11.69 -14.98 -0.51
C ILE A 50 -13.08 -14.44 -0.18
N ARG A 51 -14.10 -15.00 -0.83
CA ARG A 51 -15.49 -14.65 -0.55
C ARG A 51 -15.90 -15.25 0.79
N SER A 52 -16.58 -14.43 1.62
CA SER A 52 -17.07 -14.89 2.92
C SER A 52 -18.10 -16.01 2.75
N GLU A 53 -18.01 -17.04 3.56
CA GLU A 53 -19.01 -18.13 3.59
C GLU A 53 -20.28 -17.72 4.30
N THR A 54 -20.18 -16.79 5.25
CA THR A 54 -21.31 -16.32 6.04
C THR A 54 -22.06 -15.16 5.39
N ASP A 55 -21.37 -14.34 4.59
CA ASP A 55 -21.99 -13.25 3.84
C ASP A 55 -21.30 -13.13 2.48
N ARG A 56 -21.95 -13.69 1.46
CA ARG A 56 -21.39 -13.75 0.10
C ARG A 56 -21.20 -12.40 -0.58
N ARG A 57 -21.74 -11.34 0.00
CA ARG A 57 -21.51 -9.98 -0.48
C ARG A 57 -20.13 -9.45 -0.08
N LYS A 58 -19.46 -10.12 0.87
CA LYS A 58 -18.15 -9.70 1.37
C LYS A 58 -17.05 -10.54 0.77
N VAL A 59 -16.02 -9.86 0.27
CA VAL A 59 -14.78 -10.48 -0.17
C VAL A 59 -13.67 -9.98 0.75
N HIS A 60 -12.95 -10.90 1.37
CA HIS A 60 -11.82 -10.58 2.24
C HIS A 60 -10.51 -10.72 1.48
N ILE A 61 -9.57 -9.86 1.78
CA ILE A 61 -8.26 -9.84 1.13
C ILE A 61 -7.21 -10.31 2.13
N PHE A 62 -6.50 -11.37 1.78
CA PHE A 62 -5.44 -11.94 2.62
C PHE A 62 -4.11 -11.91 1.90
N LEU A 63 -3.05 -11.61 2.65
CA LEU A 63 -1.68 -11.73 2.14
C LEU A 63 -1.33 -13.22 1.96
N THR A 64 -0.61 -13.52 0.87
CA THR A 64 0.08 -14.81 0.74
C THR A 64 1.36 -14.77 1.57
N PRO A 65 2.02 -15.93 1.81
CA PRO A 65 3.35 -15.92 2.41
C PRO A 65 4.34 -15.05 1.62
N ALA A 66 4.26 -15.07 0.28
CA ALA A 66 5.09 -14.21 -0.56
C ALA A 66 4.77 -12.72 -0.35
N GLY A 67 3.48 -12.37 -0.23
CA GLY A 67 3.06 -10.99 0.04
C GLY A 67 3.53 -10.50 1.40
N ARG A 68 3.56 -11.37 2.42
CA ARG A 68 4.10 -11.02 3.73
C ARG A 68 5.60 -10.81 3.69
N ALA A 69 6.31 -11.64 2.94
CA ALA A 69 7.77 -11.55 2.83
C ALA A 69 8.21 -10.26 2.12
N LEU A 70 7.39 -9.70 1.26
CA LEU A 70 7.69 -8.43 0.59
C LEU A 70 7.93 -7.28 1.56
N ARG A 71 7.24 -7.28 2.70
CA ARG A 71 7.44 -6.23 3.71
C ARG A 71 8.90 -6.17 4.15
N GLU A 72 9.50 -7.32 4.44
CA GLU A 72 10.87 -7.39 4.91
C GLU A 72 11.87 -7.00 3.82
N ALA A 73 11.55 -7.29 2.56
CA ALA A 73 12.39 -6.96 1.42
C ALA A 73 12.29 -5.48 1.04
N LEU A 74 11.08 -4.93 1.01
CA LEU A 74 10.83 -3.58 0.49
C LEU A 74 11.04 -2.47 1.52
N VAL A 75 10.72 -2.70 2.79
CA VAL A 75 10.85 -1.67 3.83
C VAL A 75 12.30 -1.24 4.05
N PRO A 76 13.27 -2.17 4.24
CA PRO A 76 14.67 -1.78 4.34
C PRO A 76 15.19 -1.07 3.09
N GLU A 77 14.78 -1.53 1.91
CA GLU A 77 15.19 -0.91 0.65
C GLU A 77 14.68 0.52 0.53
N ALA A 78 13.43 0.77 0.92
CA ALA A 78 12.86 2.11 0.94
C ALA A 78 13.62 3.03 1.91
N HIS A 79 13.99 2.53 3.09
CA HIS A 79 14.80 3.27 4.05
C HIS A 79 16.18 3.61 3.49
N ALA A 80 16.82 2.67 2.82
CA ALA A 80 18.13 2.89 2.21
C ALA A 80 18.08 3.95 1.11
N VAL A 81 17.04 3.92 0.27
CA VAL A 81 16.84 4.94 -0.77
C VAL A 81 16.61 6.30 -0.15
N ASN A 82 15.80 6.39 0.89
CA ASN A 82 15.55 7.66 1.58
C ASN A 82 16.84 8.22 2.22
N ALA A 83 17.63 7.38 2.85
CA ALA A 83 18.90 7.79 3.44
C ALA A 83 19.87 8.31 2.37
N LEU A 84 19.95 7.62 1.24
CA LEU A 84 20.81 8.02 0.13
C LEU A 84 20.33 9.36 -0.47
N ALA A 85 19.02 9.52 -0.66
CA ALA A 85 18.46 10.74 -1.22
C ALA A 85 18.72 11.98 -0.36
N THR A 86 18.83 11.80 0.96
CA THR A 86 19.05 12.91 1.90
C THR A 86 20.49 13.05 2.34
N SER A 87 21.40 12.19 1.87
CA SER A 87 22.79 12.14 2.37
C SER A 87 23.59 13.41 2.12
N GLY A 88 23.23 14.19 1.10
CA GLY A 88 23.90 15.47 0.79
C GLY A 88 23.26 16.69 1.47
N LEU A 89 22.26 16.49 2.31
CA LEU A 89 21.51 17.57 2.94
C LEU A 89 21.86 17.71 4.41
N SER A 90 21.82 18.95 4.92
CA SER A 90 21.90 19.18 6.36
C SER A 90 20.62 18.65 7.03
N THR A 91 20.64 18.54 8.37
CA THR A 91 19.47 18.13 9.14
C THR A 91 18.27 19.05 8.87
N ASP A 92 18.50 20.35 8.82
CA ASP A 92 17.43 21.32 8.56
C ASP A 92 16.91 21.23 7.14
N GLU A 93 17.79 21.04 6.17
CA GLU A 93 17.40 20.86 4.76
C GLU A 93 16.58 19.57 4.57
N ALA A 94 17.00 18.49 5.18
CA ALA A 94 16.25 17.22 5.12
C ALA A 94 14.87 17.35 5.75
N ARG A 95 14.77 18.09 6.87
CA ARG A 95 13.50 18.36 7.54
C ARG A 95 12.58 19.21 6.65
N MET A 96 13.15 20.23 6.01
CA MET A 96 12.40 21.07 5.08
C MET A 96 11.90 20.28 3.87
N LEU A 97 12.74 19.43 3.30
CA LEU A 97 12.34 18.57 2.17
C LEU A 97 11.16 17.68 2.56
N ARG A 98 11.24 17.03 3.72
CA ARG A 98 10.13 16.20 4.20
C ARG A 98 8.85 16.99 4.40
N ALA A 99 8.94 18.20 4.93
CA ALA A 99 7.77 19.07 5.11
C ALA A 99 7.14 19.47 3.78
N LEU A 100 7.98 19.82 2.79
CA LEU A 100 7.51 20.20 1.45
C LEU A 100 6.84 19.01 0.74
N LEU A 101 7.42 17.81 0.87
CA LEU A 101 6.82 16.59 0.29
C LEU A 101 5.46 16.29 0.91
N ARG A 102 5.30 16.47 2.22
CA ARG A 102 4.01 16.30 2.88
C ARG A 102 2.98 17.31 2.38
N ARG A 103 3.38 18.57 2.18
CA ARG A 103 2.49 19.60 1.63
C ARG A 103 2.07 19.26 0.19
N ALA A 104 3.02 18.82 -0.62
CA ALA A 104 2.72 18.41 -1.99
C ALA A 104 1.75 17.23 -2.02
N ARG A 105 1.96 16.25 -1.15
CA ARG A 105 1.08 15.08 -1.05
C ARG A 105 -0.35 15.46 -0.66
N ALA A 106 -0.51 16.44 0.21
CA ALA A 106 -1.82 16.88 0.66
C ALA A 106 -2.68 17.46 -0.47
N ASN A 107 -2.09 17.84 -1.60
CA ASN A 107 -2.81 18.36 -2.75
C ASN A 107 -3.39 17.27 -3.65
N PHE A 108 -3.03 15.99 -3.42
CA PHE A 108 -3.58 14.89 -4.19
C PHE A 108 -4.95 14.48 -3.62
N PRO A 109 -5.93 14.21 -4.49
CA PRO A 109 -7.31 13.91 -4.05
C PRO A 109 -7.48 12.55 -3.39
N THR A 110 -6.55 11.63 -3.58
CA THR A 110 -6.59 10.32 -2.93
C THR A 110 -5.86 10.42 -1.61
N GLY A 111 -6.52 10.71 -0.55
CA GLY A 111 -5.92 10.95 0.75
C GLY A 111 -5.01 9.85 1.30
N ASP A 112 -3.92 9.60 0.66
CA ASP A 112 -2.94 8.68 1.19
C ASP A 112 -2.12 9.23 2.31
#